data_965ceda87ec5c35e3dfcb8d64adaab1b
#
_entry.id   965ceda87ec5c35e3dfcb8d64adaab1b
#
_cell.length_a   1.000
_cell.length_b   1.000
_cell.length_c   1.000
_cell.angle_alpha   90.00
_cell.angle_beta   90.00
_cell.angle_gamma   90.00
#
_symmetry.space_group_name_H-M   'P 1'
#
loop_
_entity.id
_entity.type
_entity.pdbx_description
1 polymer ?
#
loop_
_entity_poly.entity_id
_entity_poly.type
_entity_poly.pdbx_seq_one_letter_code
_entity_poly.pdbx_strand_id
1 'polypeptide(L)'
;VDAVAAVCSPLDLAAGGRAIGQGFNRQVYTRMFMRTLIPKALKKLEQHPGLFDRDTLLKARDLYAFDNVFTAPLHGFRDTEDYWRRASAKPLLRNLHIPALVVNARNDPFVPASSLPAANEVGSSVRLWQPMHGGHVGFVQGRVPGHVRAMPEIVVGWLSQQAAAHAVAPGGAQCAHG
;
A
#
# COMPACT_ATOMS: atom_id res chain seq x y z
N VAL A 1 -17.81 5.00 3.37
CA VAL A 1 -16.91 3.94 3.91
C VAL A 1 -16.85 4.12 5.41
N ASP A 2 -17.21 3.08 6.15
CA ASP A 2 -17.37 3.14 7.62
C ASP A 2 -16.08 2.72 8.35
N ALA A 3 -15.27 1.88 7.72
CA ALA A 3 -13.95 1.48 8.20
C ALA A 3 -13.06 0.99 7.04
N VAL A 4 -11.74 0.97 7.22
CA VAL A 4 -10.78 0.49 6.24
C VAL A 4 -9.68 -0.36 6.89
N ALA A 5 -9.25 -1.41 6.21
CA ALA A 5 -8.07 -2.17 6.59
C ALA A 5 -7.05 -2.15 5.44
N ALA A 6 -5.84 -1.69 5.71
CA ALA A 6 -4.70 -1.67 4.79
C ALA A 6 -3.71 -2.76 5.20
N VAL A 7 -3.50 -3.76 4.32
CA VAL A 7 -2.64 -4.92 4.59
C VAL A 7 -1.39 -4.84 3.74
N CYS A 8 -0.23 -4.86 4.37
CA CYS A 8 1.10 -4.81 3.74
C CYS A 8 1.27 -3.64 2.75
N SER A 9 0.53 -2.55 2.99
CA SER A 9 0.58 -1.38 2.13
C SER A 9 1.92 -0.64 2.27
N PRO A 10 2.54 -0.23 1.16
CA PRO A 10 3.72 0.63 1.19
C PRO A 10 3.29 2.07 1.49
N LEU A 11 3.06 2.38 2.76
CA LEU A 11 2.61 3.70 3.21
C LEU A 11 3.63 4.81 2.92
N ASP A 12 4.91 4.46 2.84
CA ASP A 12 6.02 5.27 2.35
C ASP A 12 6.52 4.66 1.04
N LEU A 13 6.07 5.22 -0.08
CA LEU A 13 6.40 4.71 -1.41
C LEU A 13 7.89 4.82 -1.73
N ALA A 14 8.56 5.86 -1.24
CA ALA A 14 9.99 6.04 -1.45
C ALA A 14 10.80 4.95 -0.75
N ALA A 15 10.47 4.64 0.49
CA ALA A 15 11.13 3.57 1.25
C ALA A 15 10.87 2.19 0.62
N GLY A 16 9.63 1.88 0.27
CA GLY A 16 9.25 0.62 -0.39
C GLY A 16 9.89 0.46 -1.77
N GLY A 17 9.82 1.48 -2.61
CA GLY A 17 10.41 1.46 -3.95
C GLY A 17 11.93 1.27 -3.94
N ARG A 18 12.63 1.93 -3.01
CA ARG A 18 14.07 1.73 -2.81
C ARG A 18 14.41 0.34 -2.29
N ALA A 19 13.61 -0.21 -1.36
CA ALA A 19 13.82 -1.56 -0.83
C ALA A 19 13.65 -2.64 -1.90
N ILE A 20 12.67 -2.50 -2.79
CA ILE A 20 12.45 -3.40 -3.93
C ILE A 20 13.59 -3.25 -4.95
N GLY A 21 14.14 -2.04 -5.13
CA GLY A 21 15.21 -1.74 -6.06
C GLY A 21 16.62 -2.19 -5.62
N GLN A 22 16.79 -2.83 -4.46
CA GLN A 22 18.10 -3.17 -3.89
C GLN A 22 18.28 -4.65 -3.59
N GLY A 23 19.54 -5.09 -3.50
CA GLY A 23 19.93 -6.42 -3.04
C GLY A 23 19.23 -7.56 -3.77
N PHE A 24 18.80 -8.56 -3.00
CA PHE A 24 18.07 -9.74 -3.50
C PHE A 24 16.72 -9.35 -4.13
N ASN A 25 16.02 -8.38 -3.58
CA ASN A 25 14.74 -7.91 -4.10
C ASN A 25 14.88 -7.41 -5.55
N ARG A 26 15.97 -6.69 -5.87
CA ARG A 26 16.25 -6.23 -7.24
C ARG A 26 16.41 -7.39 -8.21
N GLN A 27 17.10 -8.45 -7.80
CA GLN A 27 17.39 -9.58 -8.69
C GLN A 27 16.15 -10.42 -9.00
N VAL A 28 15.23 -10.54 -8.04
CA VAL A 28 14.05 -11.41 -8.14
C VAL A 28 12.80 -10.57 -8.42
N TYR A 29 12.39 -9.77 -7.46
CA TYR A 29 11.08 -9.10 -7.51
C TYR A 29 11.04 -7.94 -8.50
N THR A 30 12.09 -7.11 -8.57
CA THR A 30 12.12 -6.04 -9.58
C THR A 30 12.03 -6.61 -10.99
N ARG A 31 12.76 -7.69 -11.30
CA ARG A 31 12.66 -8.34 -12.61
C ARG A 31 11.27 -8.90 -12.89
N MET A 32 10.63 -9.49 -11.89
CA MET A 32 9.27 -10.02 -12.01
C MET A 32 8.27 -8.89 -12.28
N PHE A 33 8.35 -7.78 -11.55
CA PHE A 33 7.51 -6.62 -11.77
C PHE A 33 7.74 -6.01 -13.15
N MET A 34 8.97 -5.79 -13.56
CA MET A 34 9.28 -5.18 -14.87
C MET A 34 8.80 -6.06 -16.04
N ARG A 35 8.89 -7.39 -15.93
CA ARG A 35 8.33 -8.32 -16.91
C ARG A 35 6.81 -8.18 -17.09
N THR A 36 6.12 -7.74 -16.06
CA THR A 36 4.67 -7.56 -16.09
C THR A 36 4.28 -6.14 -16.48
N LEU A 37 4.99 -5.15 -15.95
CA LEU A 37 4.66 -3.73 -16.11
C LEU A 37 4.99 -3.21 -17.51
N ILE A 38 6.16 -3.54 -18.06
CA ILE A 38 6.58 -3.05 -19.38
C ILE A 38 5.60 -3.46 -20.49
N PRO A 39 5.20 -4.73 -20.65
CA PRO A 39 4.22 -5.11 -21.66
C PRO A 39 2.86 -4.42 -21.52
N LYS A 40 2.40 -4.22 -20.27
CA LYS A 40 1.15 -3.51 -20.00
C LYS A 40 1.24 -2.04 -20.40
N ALA A 41 2.37 -1.39 -20.10
CA ALA A 41 2.61 0.00 -20.49
C ALA A 41 2.69 0.13 -22.02
N LEU A 42 3.38 -0.78 -22.73
CA LEU A 42 3.44 -0.77 -24.18
C LEU A 42 2.06 -0.94 -24.81
N LYS A 43 1.23 -1.84 -24.30
CA LYS A 43 -0.16 -1.98 -24.75
C LYS A 43 -0.97 -0.70 -24.51
N LYS A 44 -0.70 0.03 -23.43
CA LYS A 44 -1.31 1.33 -23.19
C LYS A 44 -0.88 2.37 -24.20
N LEU A 45 0.40 2.36 -24.61
CA LEU A 45 0.94 3.25 -25.62
C LEU A 45 0.34 2.99 -27.02
N GLU A 46 0.06 1.71 -27.36
CA GLU A 46 -0.66 1.35 -28.59
C GLU A 46 -2.08 1.94 -28.62
N GLN A 47 -2.76 1.94 -27.47
CA GLN A 47 -4.10 2.52 -27.34
C GLN A 47 -4.10 4.06 -27.33
N HIS A 48 -3.01 4.66 -26.86
CA HIS A 48 -2.86 6.10 -26.70
C HIS A 48 -1.49 6.53 -27.22
N PRO A 49 -1.30 6.66 -28.54
CA PRO A 49 -0.02 7.06 -29.14
C PRO A 49 0.46 8.42 -28.61
N GLY A 50 1.76 8.52 -28.34
CA GLY A 50 2.37 9.77 -27.84
C GLY A 50 2.24 9.99 -26.33
N LEU A 51 1.68 9.03 -25.57
CA LEU A 51 1.46 9.18 -24.14
C LEU A 51 2.76 9.27 -23.32
N PHE A 52 3.82 8.57 -23.75
CA PHE A 52 5.18 8.61 -23.21
C PHE A 52 6.17 8.08 -24.26
N ASP A 53 7.48 8.28 -23.98
CA ASP A 53 8.53 7.78 -24.89
C ASP A 53 8.77 6.28 -24.70
N ARG A 54 8.57 5.52 -25.78
CA ARG A 54 8.71 4.06 -25.82
C ARG A 54 10.12 3.60 -25.52
N ASP A 55 11.11 4.27 -26.11
CA ASP A 55 12.51 3.81 -25.99
C ASP A 55 13.07 4.09 -24.62
N THR A 56 12.65 5.16 -23.98
CA THR A 56 12.95 5.44 -22.57
C THR A 56 12.30 4.41 -21.65
N LEU A 57 11.04 4.02 -21.88
CA LEU A 57 10.39 2.96 -21.13
C LEU A 57 11.16 1.63 -21.23
N LEU A 58 11.59 1.25 -22.43
CA LEU A 58 12.33 -0.01 -22.65
C LEU A 58 13.72 -0.04 -21.97
N LYS A 59 14.28 1.13 -21.66
CA LYS A 59 15.53 1.26 -20.90
C LYS A 59 15.31 1.16 -19.38
N ALA A 60 14.08 1.27 -18.89
CA ALA A 60 13.78 1.17 -17.47
C ALA A 60 14.16 -0.22 -16.93
N ARG A 61 14.95 -0.27 -15.85
CA ARG A 61 15.46 -1.50 -15.23
C ARG A 61 14.94 -1.73 -13.81
N ASP A 62 14.20 -0.77 -13.27
CA ASP A 62 13.61 -0.81 -11.94
C ASP A 62 12.34 0.05 -11.87
N LEU A 63 11.66 -0.01 -10.71
CA LEU A 63 10.43 0.73 -10.49
C LEU A 63 10.64 2.24 -10.53
N TYR A 64 11.80 2.73 -10.08
CA TYR A 64 12.10 4.16 -10.12
C TYR A 64 12.12 4.69 -11.55
N ALA A 65 12.86 4.03 -12.44
CA ALA A 65 12.94 4.41 -13.85
C ALA A 65 11.58 4.22 -14.56
N PHE A 66 10.84 3.16 -14.22
CA PHE A 66 9.50 2.92 -14.75
C PHE A 66 8.53 4.03 -14.34
N ASP A 67 8.48 4.35 -13.06
CA ASP A 67 7.59 5.38 -12.54
C ASP A 67 7.91 6.76 -13.11
N ASN A 68 9.19 7.03 -13.40
CA ASN A 68 9.63 8.29 -13.98
C ASN A 68 9.11 8.51 -15.41
N VAL A 69 9.02 7.44 -16.19
CA VAL A 69 8.57 7.49 -17.59
C VAL A 69 7.07 7.31 -17.72
N PHE A 70 6.49 6.47 -16.87
CA PHE A 70 5.10 6.03 -17.02
C PHE A 70 4.21 6.58 -15.91
N THR A 71 4.40 6.13 -14.66
CA THR A 71 3.43 6.37 -13.58
C THR A 71 3.34 7.85 -13.22
N ALA A 72 4.47 8.52 -13.01
CA ALA A 72 4.47 9.90 -12.56
C ALA A 72 3.86 10.86 -13.60
N PRO A 73 4.29 10.87 -14.87
CA PRO A 73 3.69 11.77 -15.87
C PRO A 73 2.21 11.52 -16.12
N LEU A 74 1.79 10.26 -16.17
CA LEU A 74 0.38 9.89 -16.40
C LEU A 74 -0.56 10.37 -15.29
N HIS A 75 -0.06 10.51 -14.08
CA HIS A 75 -0.85 10.97 -12.93
C HIS A 75 -0.57 12.43 -12.54
N GLY A 76 0.10 13.21 -13.40
CA GLY A 76 0.33 14.64 -13.19
C GLY A 76 1.40 14.95 -12.14
N PHE A 77 2.31 14.02 -11.88
CA PHE A 77 3.51 14.26 -11.07
C PHE A 77 4.68 14.64 -11.98
N ARG A 78 5.58 15.45 -11.46
CA ARG A 78 6.75 15.92 -12.20
C ARG A 78 7.72 14.79 -12.54
N ASP A 79 7.98 13.91 -11.56
CA ASP A 79 8.95 12.82 -11.60
C ASP A 79 8.62 11.76 -10.51
N THR A 80 9.39 10.69 -10.46
CA THR A 80 9.23 9.62 -9.46
C THR A 80 9.32 10.12 -8.02
N GLU A 81 10.25 11.03 -7.72
CA GLU A 81 10.40 11.56 -6.35
C GLU A 81 9.17 12.37 -5.92
N ASP A 82 8.63 13.18 -6.83
CA ASP A 82 7.40 13.93 -6.58
C ASP A 82 6.20 13.00 -6.40
N TYR A 83 6.10 11.96 -7.24
CA TYR A 83 5.07 10.92 -7.13
C TYR A 83 5.16 10.20 -5.79
N TRP A 84 6.31 9.61 -5.46
CA TRP A 84 6.48 8.83 -4.24
C TRP A 84 6.25 9.67 -2.98
N ARG A 85 6.73 10.90 -2.97
CA ARG A 85 6.52 11.82 -1.84
C ARG A 85 5.03 12.19 -1.66
N ARG A 86 4.35 12.60 -2.74
CA ARG A 86 2.97 13.11 -2.67
C ARG A 86 1.91 12.03 -2.59
N ALA A 87 2.16 10.85 -3.13
CA ALA A 87 1.26 9.72 -3.10
C ALA A 87 1.48 8.80 -1.88
N SER A 88 2.50 9.03 -1.06
CA SER A 88 2.69 8.30 0.19
C SER A 88 1.58 8.62 1.19
N ALA A 89 0.97 7.56 1.74
CA ALA A 89 -0.13 7.68 2.69
C ALA A 89 0.33 7.93 4.14
N LYS A 90 1.57 7.60 4.49
CA LYS A 90 2.09 7.70 5.87
C LYS A 90 1.84 9.08 6.52
N PRO A 91 2.12 10.23 5.86
CA PRO A 91 1.86 11.55 6.46
C PRO A 91 0.37 11.84 6.70
N LEU A 92 -0.51 11.19 5.95
CA LEU A 92 -1.96 11.41 6.01
C LEU A 92 -2.64 10.60 7.12
N LEU A 93 -1.97 9.57 7.67
CA LEU A 93 -2.53 8.71 8.73
C LEU A 93 -2.92 9.50 9.98
N ARG A 94 -2.27 10.62 10.25
CA ARG A 94 -2.59 11.51 11.37
C ARG A 94 -3.97 12.15 11.25
N ASN A 95 -4.43 12.38 10.03
CA ASN A 95 -5.65 13.10 9.71
C ASN A 95 -6.82 12.19 9.31
N LEU A 96 -6.67 10.88 9.49
CA LEU A 96 -7.78 9.95 9.23
C LEU A 96 -8.84 10.06 10.32
N HIS A 97 -10.09 10.24 9.90
CA HIS A 97 -11.25 10.36 10.79
C HIS A 97 -12.12 9.09 10.83
N ILE A 98 -11.94 8.20 9.84
CA ILE A 98 -12.60 6.89 9.83
C ILE A 98 -11.73 5.84 10.53
N PRO A 99 -12.33 4.85 11.21
CA PRO A 99 -11.58 3.73 11.76
C PRO A 99 -10.71 3.05 10.70
N ALA A 100 -9.41 2.97 10.95
CA ALA A 100 -8.46 2.37 10.02
C ALA A 100 -7.54 1.38 10.76
N LEU A 101 -7.44 0.15 10.22
CA LEU A 101 -6.48 -0.86 10.66
C LEU A 101 -5.33 -0.92 9.66
N VAL A 102 -4.12 -0.67 10.12
CA VAL A 102 -2.89 -0.77 9.32
C VAL A 102 -2.10 -1.99 9.76
N VAL A 103 -1.95 -2.95 8.85
CA VAL A 103 -1.32 -4.26 9.08
C VAL A 103 -0.03 -4.36 8.28
N ASN A 104 1.12 -4.33 8.93
CA ASN A 104 2.43 -4.51 8.30
C ASN A 104 3.34 -5.34 9.21
N ALA A 105 3.90 -6.44 8.71
CA ALA A 105 4.91 -7.18 9.45
C ALA A 105 6.27 -6.46 9.41
N ARG A 106 7.01 -6.50 10.52
CA ARG A 106 8.34 -5.86 10.59
C ARG A 106 9.41 -6.57 9.75
N ASN A 107 9.19 -7.82 9.39
CA ASN A 107 10.05 -8.59 8.50
C ASN A 107 9.55 -8.65 7.04
N ASP A 108 8.71 -7.71 6.62
CA ASP A 108 8.27 -7.61 5.24
C ASP A 108 9.46 -7.21 4.34
N PRO A 109 9.80 -7.99 3.31
CA PRO A 109 10.93 -7.69 2.43
C PRO A 109 10.70 -6.46 1.54
N PHE A 110 9.46 -6.01 1.36
CA PHE A 110 9.10 -4.89 0.49
C PHE A 110 8.84 -3.60 1.26
N VAL A 111 8.44 -3.71 2.52
CA VAL A 111 8.12 -2.56 3.37
C VAL A 111 9.10 -2.53 4.55
N PRO A 112 10.18 -1.76 4.48
CA PRO A 112 11.18 -1.71 5.53
C PRO A 112 10.58 -1.36 6.89
N ALA A 113 10.97 -2.06 7.95
CA ALA A 113 10.48 -1.79 9.30
C ALA A 113 10.70 -0.34 9.75
N SER A 114 11.79 0.29 9.29
CA SER A 114 12.11 1.70 9.56
C SER A 114 11.15 2.69 8.89
N SER A 115 10.41 2.28 7.88
CA SER A 115 9.42 3.11 7.20
C SER A 115 8.02 2.99 7.80
N LEU A 116 7.78 1.99 8.66
CA LEU A 116 6.48 1.79 9.28
C LEU A 116 6.12 2.98 10.19
N PRO A 117 4.84 3.35 10.25
CA PRO A 117 4.40 4.43 11.13
C PRO A 117 4.55 4.04 12.59
N ALA A 118 5.03 4.99 13.41
CA ALA A 118 5.01 4.88 14.85
C ALA A 118 3.65 5.33 15.43
N ALA A 119 3.36 4.99 16.68
CA ALA A 119 2.09 5.33 17.32
C ALA A 119 1.84 6.85 17.41
N ASN A 120 2.90 7.65 17.53
CA ASN A 120 2.81 9.12 17.57
C ASN A 120 2.70 9.77 16.17
N GLU A 121 2.79 9.00 15.10
CA GLU A 121 2.65 9.46 13.71
C GLU A 121 1.23 9.25 13.15
N VAL A 122 0.34 8.62 13.91
CA VAL A 122 -1.02 8.30 13.46
C VAL A 122 -2.07 8.98 14.33
N GLY A 123 -3.27 9.20 13.78
CA GLY A 123 -4.42 9.72 14.49
C GLY A 123 -5.11 8.67 15.36
N SER A 124 -6.01 9.11 16.24
CA SER A 124 -6.75 8.24 17.18
C SER A 124 -7.64 7.20 16.50
N SER A 125 -8.05 7.46 15.25
CA SER A 125 -8.85 6.52 14.44
C SER A 125 -8.03 5.39 13.82
N VAL A 126 -6.68 5.45 13.88
CA VAL A 126 -5.80 4.48 13.25
C VAL A 126 -5.26 3.49 14.28
N ARG A 127 -5.48 2.20 14.03
CA ARG A 127 -4.87 1.10 14.79
C ARG A 127 -3.75 0.47 13.98
N LEU A 128 -2.56 0.36 14.58
CA LEU A 128 -1.40 -0.30 14.00
C LEU A 128 -1.30 -1.75 14.50
N TRP A 129 -1.16 -2.71 13.57
CA TRP A 129 -0.78 -4.08 13.89
C TRP A 129 0.51 -4.42 13.13
N GLN A 130 1.63 -4.42 13.87
CA GLN A 130 2.97 -4.56 13.33
C GLN A 130 3.73 -5.72 13.99
N PRO A 131 3.32 -6.99 13.72
CA PRO A 131 4.02 -8.14 14.31
C PRO A 131 5.45 -8.25 13.80
N MET A 132 6.33 -8.87 14.61
CA MET A 132 7.73 -9.09 14.25
C MET A 132 7.87 -9.98 13.00
N HIS A 133 6.96 -10.94 12.84
CA HIS A 133 6.97 -11.93 11.77
C HIS A 133 5.62 -11.95 11.05
N GLY A 134 5.65 -12.08 9.73
CA GLY A 134 4.47 -12.11 8.85
C GLY A 134 4.85 -12.12 7.38
N GLY A 135 6.04 -11.62 7.06
CA GLY A 135 6.45 -11.42 5.68
C GLY A 135 5.51 -10.49 4.94
N HIS A 136 5.46 -10.61 3.63
CA HIS A 136 4.50 -9.89 2.80
C HIS A 136 3.26 -10.76 2.60
N VAL A 137 2.15 -10.43 3.26
CA VAL A 137 0.82 -11.08 3.25
C VAL A 137 0.73 -12.53 3.78
N GLY A 138 1.83 -13.15 4.19
CA GLY A 138 1.83 -14.56 4.65
C GLY A 138 1.25 -14.71 6.05
N PHE A 139 1.81 -14.05 7.04
CA PHE A 139 1.42 -14.12 8.47
C PHE A 139 1.23 -15.56 8.95
N VAL A 140 2.19 -16.43 8.62
CA VAL A 140 2.14 -17.86 8.95
C VAL A 140 2.14 -18.04 10.45
N GLN A 141 1.21 -18.85 10.97
CA GLN A 141 1.08 -19.21 12.38
C GLN A 141 0.82 -20.72 12.55
N GLY A 142 1.00 -21.20 13.80
CA GLY A 142 0.78 -22.58 14.16
C GLY A 142 2.01 -23.47 14.00
N ARG A 143 1.84 -24.76 14.35
CA ARG A 143 2.89 -25.79 14.21
C ARG A 143 3.12 -26.09 12.71
N VAL A 144 4.35 -26.48 12.38
CA VAL A 144 4.71 -26.91 11.01
C VAL A 144 3.72 -27.98 10.50
N PRO A 145 3.15 -27.78 9.29
CA PRO A 145 3.45 -26.80 8.23
C PRO A 145 2.88 -25.40 8.42
N GLY A 146 2.14 -25.13 9.50
CA GLY A 146 1.53 -23.82 9.77
C GLY A 146 0.30 -23.52 8.92
N HIS A 147 -0.31 -22.34 9.14
CA HIS A 147 -1.45 -21.84 8.36
C HIS A 147 -1.40 -20.33 8.20
N VAL A 148 -2.07 -19.78 7.17
CA VAL A 148 -2.13 -18.34 6.83
C VAL A 148 -3.45 -17.68 7.23
N ARG A 149 -4.17 -18.24 8.20
CA ARG A 149 -5.50 -17.74 8.62
C ARG A 149 -5.44 -16.50 9.52
N ALA A 150 -4.32 -16.28 10.20
CA ALA A 150 -4.22 -15.23 11.22
C ALA A 150 -4.55 -13.84 10.70
N MET A 151 -4.00 -13.46 9.56
CA MET A 151 -4.23 -12.13 9.01
C MET A 151 -5.69 -11.94 8.55
N PRO A 152 -6.29 -12.82 7.73
CA PRO A 152 -7.70 -12.72 7.38
C PRO A 152 -8.63 -12.70 8.61
N GLU A 153 -8.41 -13.56 9.59
CA GLU A 153 -9.24 -13.62 10.81
C GLU A 153 -9.18 -12.30 11.61
N ILE A 154 -8.00 -11.72 11.77
CA ILE A 154 -7.83 -10.44 12.47
C ILE A 154 -8.48 -9.30 11.69
N VAL A 155 -8.26 -9.23 10.38
CA VAL A 155 -8.80 -8.15 9.54
C VAL A 155 -10.33 -8.21 9.49
N VAL A 156 -10.89 -9.40 9.19
CA VAL A 156 -12.34 -9.59 9.12
C VAL A 156 -12.98 -9.38 10.48
N GLY A 157 -12.40 -9.92 11.55
CA GLY A 157 -12.90 -9.74 12.91
C GLY A 157 -12.93 -8.26 13.32
N TRP A 158 -11.88 -7.51 13.00
CA TRP A 158 -11.82 -6.08 13.27
C TRP A 158 -12.86 -5.30 12.45
N LEU A 159 -12.99 -5.56 11.14
CA LEU A 159 -14.00 -4.90 10.29
C LEU A 159 -15.42 -5.20 10.76
N SER A 160 -15.71 -6.44 11.17
CA SER A 160 -17.03 -6.82 11.72
C SER A 160 -17.36 -6.08 13.01
N GLN A 161 -16.37 -5.86 13.89
CA GLN A 161 -16.54 -5.05 15.09
C GLN A 161 -16.87 -3.59 14.77
N GLN A 162 -16.20 -2.99 13.77
CA GLN A 162 -16.49 -1.62 13.34
C GLN A 162 -17.90 -1.51 12.75
N ALA A 163 -18.31 -2.47 11.91
CA ALA A 163 -19.65 -2.50 11.33
C ALA A 163 -20.76 -2.60 12.42
N ALA A 164 -20.55 -3.47 13.42
CA ALA A 164 -21.47 -3.60 14.54
C ALA A 164 -21.56 -2.32 15.38
N ALA A 165 -20.43 -1.67 15.66
CA ALA A 165 -20.39 -0.40 16.38
C ALA A 165 -21.12 0.72 15.63
N HIS A 166 -20.99 0.77 14.30
CA HIS A 166 -21.69 1.73 13.46
C HIS A 166 -23.22 1.49 13.43
N ALA A 167 -23.65 0.24 13.41
CA ALA A 167 -25.07 -0.13 13.41
C ALA A 167 -25.78 0.20 14.74
N VAL A 168 -25.04 0.26 15.86
CA VAL A 168 -25.55 0.56 17.21
C VAL A 168 -25.55 2.07 17.49
N ALA A 169 -24.79 2.87 16.75
CA ALA A 169 -24.78 4.32 16.92
C ALA A 169 -26.20 4.86 16.61
N PRO A 170 -26.88 5.56 17.56
CA PRO A 170 -28.24 6.05 17.33
C PRO A 170 -28.27 6.98 16.13
N GLY A 171 -29.08 6.64 15.14
CA GLY A 171 -29.29 7.46 13.96
C GLY A 171 -29.57 8.88 14.35
N GLY A 172 -28.85 9.82 13.77
CA GLY A 172 -29.07 11.23 13.98
C GLY A 172 -30.53 11.57 13.81
N ALA A 173 -31.06 12.32 14.76
CA ALA A 173 -32.43 12.76 14.81
C ALA A 173 -32.90 13.26 13.43
N GLN A 174 -33.89 12.59 12.85
CA GLN A 174 -34.71 13.16 11.78
C GLN A 174 -35.27 14.49 12.30
N CYS A 175 -34.80 15.59 11.72
CA CYS A 175 -35.47 16.87 11.87
C CYS A 175 -36.87 16.71 11.30
N ALA A 176 -37.85 16.51 12.18
CA ALA A 176 -39.26 16.73 11.87
C ALA A 176 -39.42 18.22 11.60
N HIS A 177 -39.60 18.58 10.34
CA HIS A 177 -40.13 19.87 9.97
C HIS A 177 -41.65 19.74 10.08
N GLY A 178 -42.20 20.38 11.14
CA GLY A 178 -43.60 20.82 11.19
C GLY A 178 -43.72 22.21 10.56
#